data_ab1890457a97e41e50bc0080928f4fc1
#
_entry.id   ab1890457a97e41e50bc0080928f4fc1
#
_cell.length_a   1.000
_cell.length_b   1.000
_cell.length_c   1.000
_cell.angle_alpha   90.00
_cell.angle_beta   90.00
_cell.angle_gamma   90.00
#
_symmetry.space_group_name_H-M   'P 1'
#
loop_
_entity.id
_entity.type
_entity.pdbx_description
1 polymer ?
#
loop_
_entity_poly.entity_id
_entity_poly.type
_entity_poly.pdbx_seq_one_letter_code
_entity_poly.pdbx_strand_id
1 'polypeptide(L)'
;MKIKISQLDRFFSRYIRARDGWTCVRCGRRYPEQSQGLHCAHIFSRAKKSVRFYPDNATALCFPCHTWSDQHTTEKHTWWRARIGEDRWAKLLLNMSVPAKVDGVMVKRWLEAELKESN
;
A
#
# COMPACT_ATOMS: atom_id res chain seq x y z
N MET A 1 1.72 -12.69 22.06
CA MET A 1 1.82 -11.23 22.21
C MET A 1 1.00 -10.54 21.10
N LYS A 2 0.07 -9.69 21.50
CA LYS A 2 -0.75 -8.95 20.51
C LYS A 2 0.05 -7.79 19.95
N ILE A 3 0.17 -7.71 18.63
CA ILE A 3 0.70 -6.55 17.95
C ILE A 3 -0.43 -5.57 17.62
N LYS A 4 -0.19 -4.28 17.85
CA LYS A 4 -1.16 -3.26 17.49
C LYS A 4 -1.23 -3.10 15.97
N ILE A 5 -2.44 -2.96 15.42
CA ILE A 5 -2.65 -2.77 13.98
C ILE A 5 -1.93 -1.53 13.48
N SER A 6 -1.84 -0.46 14.30
CA SER A 6 -1.10 0.75 13.93
C SER A 6 0.39 0.50 13.72
N GLN A 7 0.98 -0.47 14.42
CA GLN A 7 2.36 -0.87 14.18
C GLN A 7 2.50 -1.63 12.86
N LEU A 8 1.53 -2.47 12.52
CA LEU A 8 1.48 -3.18 11.24
C LEU A 8 1.35 -2.19 10.08
N ASP A 9 0.56 -1.14 10.25
CA ASP A 9 0.43 -0.09 9.23
C ASP A 9 1.78 0.57 8.96
N ARG A 10 2.58 0.83 10.00
CA ARG A 10 3.92 1.42 9.82
C ARG A 10 4.86 0.47 9.10
N PHE A 11 4.86 -0.81 9.45
CA PHE A 11 5.67 -1.83 8.77
C PHE A 11 5.23 -2.00 7.33
N PHE A 12 3.93 -2.02 7.06
CA PHE A 12 3.39 -2.12 5.71
C PHE A 12 3.77 -0.91 4.87
N SER A 13 3.65 0.30 5.42
CA SER A 13 4.05 1.53 4.76
C SER A 13 5.53 1.49 4.37
N ARG A 14 6.40 1.05 5.28
CA ARG A 14 7.82 0.90 5.01
C ARG A 14 8.07 -0.11 3.88
N TYR A 15 7.39 -1.25 3.93
CA TYR A 15 7.51 -2.29 2.90
C TYR A 15 7.11 -1.75 1.52
N ILE A 16 5.96 -1.08 1.42
CA ILE A 16 5.46 -0.55 0.14
C ILE A 16 6.41 0.50 -0.42
N ARG A 17 6.89 1.43 0.42
CA ARG A 17 7.81 2.47 -0.03
C ARG A 17 9.14 1.88 -0.48
N ALA A 18 9.66 0.88 0.24
CA ALA A 18 10.88 0.17 -0.14
C ALA A 18 10.68 -0.62 -1.44
N ARG A 19 9.53 -1.30 -1.59
CA ARG A 19 9.17 -2.01 -2.83
C ARG A 19 9.23 -1.09 -4.03
N ASP A 20 8.73 0.14 -3.86
CA ASP A 20 8.64 1.14 -4.92
C ASP A 20 9.93 1.98 -5.04
N GLY A 21 11.01 1.54 -4.37
CA GLY A 21 12.33 2.16 -4.49
C GLY A 21 12.40 3.57 -3.91
N TRP A 22 11.59 3.87 -2.87
CA TRP A 22 11.50 5.20 -2.26
C TRP A 22 11.21 6.31 -3.28
N THR A 23 10.45 5.94 -4.31
CA THR A 23 10.12 6.81 -5.44
C THR A 23 8.61 6.95 -5.54
N CYS A 24 8.12 8.18 -5.77
CA CYS A 24 6.72 8.38 -6.12
C CYS A 24 6.46 7.72 -7.48
N VAL A 25 5.61 6.70 -7.50
CA VAL A 25 5.38 5.93 -8.73
C VAL A 25 4.54 6.69 -9.76
N ARG A 26 3.95 7.82 -9.39
CA ARG A 26 3.16 8.64 -10.31
C ARG A 26 3.99 9.73 -10.98
N CYS A 27 4.79 10.48 -10.22
CA CYS A 27 5.58 11.59 -10.79
C CYS A 27 7.08 11.27 -10.93
N GLY A 28 7.54 10.15 -10.38
CA GLY A 28 8.93 9.72 -10.49
C GLY A 28 9.91 10.38 -9.54
N ARG A 29 9.44 11.27 -8.65
CA ARG A 29 10.34 11.94 -7.72
C ARG A 29 10.89 10.95 -6.69
N ARG A 30 12.21 10.97 -6.50
CA ARG A 30 12.90 10.09 -5.55
C ARG A 30 13.04 10.78 -4.19
N TYR A 31 12.99 9.96 -3.14
CA TYR A 31 13.09 10.41 -1.75
C TYR A 31 14.12 9.59 -1.00
N PRO A 32 14.78 10.17 0.02
CA PRO A 32 15.59 9.37 0.93
C PRO A 32 14.75 8.31 1.64
N GLU A 33 15.39 7.20 2.04
CA GLU A 33 14.72 6.19 2.85
C GLU A 33 14.11 6.83 4.10
N GLN A 34 12.91 6.38 4.47
CA GLN A 34 12.16 6.85 5.62
C GLN A 34 11.69 8.31 5.53
N SER A 35 11.80 8.95 4.36
CA SER A 35 11.30 10.31 4.19
C SER A 35 9.81 10.39 4.45
N GLN A 36 9.39 11.38 5.23
CA GLN A 36 7.98 11.65 5.49
C GLN A 36 7.27 12.30 4.30
N GLY A 37 8.02 12.77 3.30
CA GLY A 37 7.46 13.33 2.07
C GLY A 37 6.92 12.28 1.12
N LEU A 38 7.29 11.01 1.31
CA LEU A 38 6.78 9.90 0.52
C LEU A 38 5.81 9.08 1.37
N HIS A 39 4.59 8.93 0.87
CA HIS A 39 3.49 8.29 1.60
C HIS A 39 3.19 6.90 1.05
N CYS A 40 2.59 6.06 1.89
CA CYS A 40 1.96 4.82 1.46
C CYS A 40 0.48 5.13 1.21
N ALA A 41 0.10 5.24 -0.05
CA ALA A 41 -1.27 5.54 -0.44
C ALA A 41 -2.04 4.25 -0.70
N HIS A 42 -3.32 4.22 -0.31
CA HIS A 42 -4.22 3.09 -0.53
C HIS A 42 -5.28 3.48 -1.56
N ILE A 43 -5.64 2.53 -2.47
CA ILE A 43 -6.77 2.77 -3.38
C ILE A 43 -8.10 2.55 -2.67
N PHE A 44 -8.19 1.46 -1.89
CA PHE A 44 -9.34 1.21 -1.03
C PHE A 44 -8.94 1.43 0.42
N SER A 45 -9.81 2.11 1.17
CA SER A 45 -9.55 2.53 2.54
C SER A 45 -9.08 1.38 3.44
N ARG A 46 -8.22 1.71 4.41
CA ARG A 46 -7.80 0.77 5.46
C ARG A 46 -8.96 0.19 6.26
N ALA A 47 -10.15 0.82 6.19
CA ALA A 47 -11.37 0.27 6.79
C ALA A 47 -11.80 -1.03 6.10
N LYS A 48 -11.39 -1.26 4.86
CA LYS A 48 -11.59 -2.52 4.14
C LYS A 48 -10.50 -3.50 4.57
N LYS A 49 -10.75 -4.21 5.67
CA LYS A 49 -9.75 -5.03 6.37
C LYS A 49 -9.14 -6.11 5.50
N SER A 50 -9.90 -6.69 4.57
CA SER A 50 -9.42 -7.76 3.69
C SER A 50 -8.31 -7.31 2.76
N VAL A 51 -8.19 -6.01 2.48
CA VAL A 51 -7.16 -5.47 1.59
C VAL A 51 -6.24 -4.46 2.27
N ARG A 52 -6.40 -4.26 3.58
CA ARG A 52 -5.60 -3.29 4.35
C ARG A 52 -4.10 -3.52 4.17
N PHE A 53 -3.67 -4.78 4.16
CA PHE A 53 -2.26 -5.18 4.01
C PHE A 53 -2.03 -5.93 2.70
N TYR A 54 -2.87 -5.70 1.71
CA TYR A 54 -2.75 -6.33 0.40
C TYR A 54 -1.85 -5.47 -0.48
N PRO A 55 -0.72 -6.01 -0.99
CA PRO A 55 0.28 -5.17 -1.68
C PRO A 55 -0.26 -4.36 -2.85
N ASP A 56 -1.17 -4.91 -3.65
CA ASP A 56 -1.74 -4.20 -4.81
C ASP A 56 -2.70 -3.08 -4.41
N ASN A 57 -3.12 -3.04 -3.13
CA ASN A 57 -3.97 -1.98 -2.60
C ASN A 57 -3.18 -0.74 -2.17
N ALA A 58 -1.87 -0.77 -2.29
CA ALA A 58 -1.03 0.33 -1.81
C ALA A 58 0.11 0.65 -2.77
N THR A 59 0.54 1.91 -2.76
CA THR A 59 1.65 2.37 -3.59
C THR A 59 2.29 3.61 -2.96
N ALA A 60 3.55 3.86 -3.29
CA ALA A 60 4.27 5.04 -2.82
C ALA A 60 3.90 6.27 -3.65
N LEU A 61 3.37 7.29 -3.00
CA LEU A 61 3.06 8.58 -3.63
C LEU A 61 3.63 9.72 -2.79
N CYS A 62 4.18 10.74 -3.45
CA CYS A 62 4.58 11.96 -2.78
C CYS A 62 3.32 12.73 -2.31
N PHE A 63 3.52 13.72 -1.43
CA PHE A 63 2.39 14.49 -0.89
C PHE A 63 1.49 15.07 -1.97
N PRO A 64 1.99 15.78 -3.01
CA PRO A 64 1.10 16.30 -4.06
C PRO A 64 0.35 15.21 -4.83
N CYS A 65 1.00 14.10 -5.16
CA CYS A 65 0.34 13.00 -5.89
C CYS A 65 -0.68 12.28 -5.00
N HIS A 66 -0.40 12.13 -3.71
CA HIS A 66 -1.35 11.56 -2.76
C HIS A 66 -2.59 12.45 -2.64
N THR A 67 -2.38 13.77 -2.53
CA THR A 67 -3.48 14.75 -2.52
C THR A 67 -4.31 14.66 -3.80
N TRP A 68 -3.63 14.59 -4.97
CA TRP A 68 -4.32 14.38 -6.24
C TRP A 68 -5.21 13.14 -6.19
N SER A 69 -4.67 12.02 -5.70
CA SER A 69 -5.41 10.76 -5.63
C SER A 69 -6.65 10.84 -4.74
N ASP A 70 -6.57 11.59 -3.64
CA ASP A 70 -7.69 11.77 -2.72
C ASP A 70 -8.80 12.65 -3.31
N GLN A 71 -8.43 13.56 -4.22
CA GLN A 71 -9.37 14.51 -4.84
C GLN A 71 -9.93 14.03 -6.18
N HIS A 72 -9.34 12.98 -6.80
CA HIS A 72 -9.68 12.54 -8.15
C HIS A 72 -9.95 11.03 -8.15
N THR A 73 -11.05 10.60 -7.53
CA THR A 73 -11.37 9.19 -7.31
C THR A 73 -11.43 8.39 -8.61
N THR A 74 -12.11 8.92 -9.65
CA THR A 74 -12.25 8.20 -10.92
C THR A 74 -10.90 8.05 -11.61
N GLU A 75 -10.15 9.15 -11.71
CA GLU A 75 -8.83 9.17 -12.34
C GLU A 75 -7.83 8.29 -11.57
N LYS A 76 -7.93 8.27 -10.26
CA LYS A 76 -7.13 7.40 -9.39
C LYS A 76 -7.38 5.93 -9.71
N HIS A 77 -8.64 5.52 -9.85
CA HIS A 77 -8.99 4.14 -10.19
C HIS A 77 -8.44 3.75 -11.56
N THR A 78 -8.60 4.60 -12.56
CA THR A 78 -8.10 4.37 -13.91
C THR A 78 -6.58 4.22 -13.91
N TRP A 79 -5.89 5.12 -13.22
CA TRP A 79 -4.42 5.10 -13.12
C TRP A 79 -3.93 3.84 -12.41
N TRP A 80 -4.57 3.49 -11.30
CA TRP A 80 -4.17 2.33 -10.49
C TRP A 80 -4.36 1.02 -11.27
N ARG A 81 -5.52 0.88 -11.92
CA ARG A 81 -5.85 -0.28 -12.74
C ARG A 81 -4.84 -0.46 -13.88
N ALA A 82 -4.49 0.62 -14.56
CA ALA A 82 -3.48 0.58 -15.61
C ALA A 82 -2.11 0.18 -15.07
N ARG A 83 -1.76 0.64 -13.87
CA ARG A 83 -0.48 0.36 -13.24
C ARG A 83 -0.31 -1.11 -12.88
N ILE A 84 -1.30 -1.72 -12.25
CA ILE A 84 -1.19 -3.11 -11.80
C ILE A 84 -1.68 -4.13 -12.84
N GLY A 85 -2.45 -3.70 -13.83
CA GLY A 85 -2.99 -4.56 -14.88
C GLY A 85 -4.31 -5.22 -14.52
N GLU A 86 -5.02 -5.73 -15.54
CA GLU A 86 -6.38 -6.24 -15.39
C GLU A 86 -6.48 -7.42 -14.42
N ASP A 87 -5.54 -8.38 -14.49
CA ASP A 87 -5.61 -9.58 -13.66
C ASP A 87 -5.43 -9.24 -12.18
N ARG A 88 -4.45 -8.42 -11.86
CA ARG A 88 -4.19 -8.00 -10.47
C ARG A 88 -5.29 -7.10 -9.95
N TRP A 89 -5.86 -6.25 -10.82
CA TRP A 89 -7.01 -5.42 -10.47
C TRP A 89 -8.22 -6.27 -10.12
N ALA A 90 -8.52 -7.30 -10.93
CA ALA A 90 -9.63 -8.21 -10.67
C ALA A 90 -9.44 -8.95 -9.33
N LYS A 91 -8.22 -9.41 -9.05
CA LYS A 91 -7.90 -10.07 -7.78
C LYS A 91 -8.07 -9.13 -6.59
N LEU A 92 -7.65 -7.87 -6.74
CA LEU A 92 -7.82 -6.86 -5.69
C LEU A 92 -9.30 -6.65 -5.36
N LEU A 93 -10.13 -6.48 -6.40
CA LEU A 93 -11.58 -6.31 -6.21
C LEU A 93 -12.22 -7.54 -5.56
N LEU A 94 -11.80 -8.73 -5.97
CA LEU A 94 -12.31 -9.97 -5.38
C LEU A 94 -11.95 -10.06 -3.89
N ASN A 95 -10.70 -9.77 -3.53
CA ASN A 95 -10.26 -9.78 -2.14
C ASN A 95 -10.97 -8.72 -1.30
N MET A 96 -11.23 -7.55 -1.88
CA MET A 96 -11.93 -6.48 -1.18
C MET A 96 -13.37 -6.88 -0.81
N SER A 97 -14.02 -7.68 -1.65
CA SER A 97 -15.43 -8.08 -1.44
C SER A 97 -15.59 -9.24 -0.45
N VAL A 98 -14.50 -9.89 -0.05
CA VAL A 98 -14.54 -10.99 0.92
C VAL A 98 -14.35 -10.43 2.33
N PRO A 99 -15.34 -10.61 3.25
CA PRO A 99 -15.15 -10.20 4.64
C PRO A 99 -14.01 -11.00 5.27
N ALA A 100 -13.05 -10.31 5.86
CA ALA A 100 -11.93 -10.96 6.52
C ALA A 100 -11.48 -10.15 7.73
N LYS A 101 -11.01 -10.88 8.76
CA LYS A 101 -10.33 -10.27 9.89
C LYS A 101 -8.84 -10.19 9.60
N VAL A 102 -8.19 -9.15 10.13
CA VAL A 102 -6.74 -9.06 10.06
C VAL A 102 -6.14 -10.07 11.04
N ASP A 103 -5.34 -11.01 10.52
CA ASP A 103 -4.49 -11.86 11.35
C ASP A 103 -3.16 -11.13 11.57
N GLY A 104 -3.07 -10.41 12.68
CA GLY A 104 -1.92 -9.58 12.97
C GLY A 104 -0.60 -10.34 13.07
N VAL A 105 -0.63 -11.59 13.56
CA VAL A 105 0.58 -12.42 13.69
C VAL A 105 1.11 -12.81 12.33
N MET A 106 0.23 -13.26 11.44
CA MET A 106 0.62 -13.65 10.08
C MET A 106 1.15 -12.45 9.29
N VAL A 107 0.48 -11.31 9.36
CA VAL A 107 0.91 -10.08 8.69
C VAL A 107 2.28 -9.64 9.21
N LYS A 108 2.47 -9.68 10.53
CA LYS A 108 3.76 -9.33 11.13
C LYS A 108 4.89 -10.19 10.61
N ARG A 109 4.70 -11.51 10.59
CA ARG A 109 5.71 -12.45 10.10
C ARG A 109 6.06 -12.21 8.64
N TRP A 110 5.04 -12.01 7.82
CA TRP A 110 5.24 -11.72 6.41
C TRP A 110 6.02 -10.43 6.20
N LEU A 111 5.63 -9.34 6.87
CA LEU A 111 6.31 -8.05 6.73
C LEU A 111 7.74 -8.09 7.24
N GLU A 112 8.02 -8.79 8.34
CA GLU A 112 9.38 -8.94 8.85
C GLU A 112 10.26 -9.66 7.82
N ALA A 113 9.75 -10.71 7.18
CA ALA A 113 10.48 -11.43 6.15
C ALA A 113 10.76 -10.54 4.94
N GLU A 114 9.77 -9.80 4.45
CA GLU A 114 9.90 -8.92 3.30
C GLU A 114 10.86 -7.76 3.56
N LEU A 115 10.78 -7.13 4.72
CA LEU A 115 11.66 -6.02 5.09
C LEU A 115 13.11 -6.49 5.27
N LYS A 116 13.31 -7.71 5.76
CA LYS A 116 14.65 -8.30 5.89
C LYS A 116 15.28 -8.54 4.51
N GLU A 117 14.51 -9.01 3.55
CA GLU A 117 14.98 -9.24 2.18
C GLU A 117 15.26 -7.94 1.43
N SER A 118 14.53 -6.86 1.75
CA SER A 118 14.70 -5.54 1.13
C SER A 118 15.95 -4.82 1.56
N ASN A 119 16.56 -5.25 2.64
CA ASN A 119 17.79 -4.67 3.14
C ASN A 119 19.00 -5.41 2.54
#